data_84ce4fce37c913d9c1b699a0b8d1d501
#
_entry.id   84ce4fce37c913d9c1b699a0b8d1d501
#
_cell.length_a   1.000
_cell.length_b   1.000
_cell.length_c   1.000
_cell.angle_alpha   90.00
_cell.angle_beta   90.00
_cell.angle_gamma   90.00
#
_symmetry.space_group_name_H-M   'P 1'
#
loop_
_entity.id
_entity.type
_entity.pdbx_description
1 polymer ?
#
loop_
_entity_poly.entity_id
_entity_poly.type
_entity_poly.pdbx_seq_one_letter_code
_entity_poly.pdbx_strand_id
1 'polypeptide(L)'
;MNLFDLSGRVAVVTGANTGIGQGIAVALAQAGADIAAVGRTPAEETAAKVRALGRKCELVGADLSTIEPVQAVVEQIISSLGGLDVLVNNAGIIRRADAVDFTEEDWDAVVDTNLKSVFFLSQAAGRHMIANREATGRRGKIINIASMLSFQGGIRVPSYTASKSGVAGLTKLLACEWAAKGVNVNAIAPGYIATNNTAALQADETRNRQIMERIPEGRWGDPADIGGAAVFLASSAADYVQGHVLAVDGGWLAR
;
A
#
# COMPACT_ATOMS: atom_id res chain seq x y z
N MET A 1 -7.20 -23.98 12.36
CA MET A 1 -6.10 -23.05 12.02
C MET A 1 -6.74 -21.85 11.34
N ASN A 2 -6.53 -20.61 11.84
CA ASN A 2 -7.06 -19.41 11.20
C ASN A 2 -6.07 -18.96 10.11
N LEU A 3 -6.42 -19.13 8.83
CA LEU A 3 -5.58 -18.77 7.70
C LEU A 3 -5.29 -17.26 7.59
N PHE A 4 -6.09 -16.42 8.25
CA PHE A 4 -5.97 -14.97 8.26
C PHE A 4 -5.24 -14.42 9.49
N ASP A 5 -4.77 -15.30 10.39
CA ASP A 5 -4.05 -14.90 11.59
C ASP A 5 -2.65 -14.37 11.24
N LEU A 6 -2.36 -13.17 11.72
CA LEU A 6 -1.07 -12.48 11.58
C LEU A 6 -0.31 -12.36 12.92
N SER A 7 -0.70 -13.12 13.93
CA SER A 7 -0.03 -13.09 15.24
C SER A 7 1.46 -13.40 15.11
N GLY A 8 2.29 -12.57 15.74
CA GLY A 8 3.75 -12.65 15.67
C GLY A 8 4.35 -12.25 14.34
N ARG A 9 3.60 -11.59 13.44
CA ARG A 9 4.08 -10.93 12.23
C ARG A 9 4.34 -9.47 12.48
N VAL A 10 5.32 -8.92 11.80
CA VAL A 10 5.61 -7.49 11.73
C VAL A 10 5.23 -6.97 10.35
N ALA A 11 4.31 -6.00 10.34
CA ALA A 11 3.82 -5.37 9.11
C ALA A 11 4.24 -3.90 9.05
N VAL A 12 4.89 -3.54 7.95
CA VAL A 12 5.29 -2.16 7.63
C VAL A 12 4.22 -1.55 6.73
N VAL A 13 3.71 -0.38 7.08
CA VAL A 13 2.75 0.37 6.26
C VAL A 13 3.28 1.77 6.03
N THR A 14 3.57 2.10 4.76
CA THR A 14 4.00 3.46 4.42
C THR A 14 2.80 4.38 4.21
N GLY A 15 2.90 5.64 4.64
CA GLY A 15 1.78 6.59 4.60
C GLY A 15 0.61 6.19 5.50
N ALA A 16 0.91 5.60 6.67
CA ALA A 16 -0.09 5.05 7.60
C ALA A 16 -0.77 6.11 8.50
N ASN A 17 -0.48 7.39 8.32
CA ASN A 17 -0.99 8.46 9.19
C ASN A 17 -2.47 8.75 9.00
N THR A 18 -3.04 8.52 7.80
CA THR A 18 -4.46 8.78 7.48
C THR A 18 -4.96 7.86 6.36
N GLY A 19 -6.25 7.90 6.08
CA GLY A 19 -6.89 7.30 4.92
C GLY A 19 -6.62 5.80 4.76
N ILE A 20 -6.32 5.37 3.54
CA ILE A 20 -6.12 3.95 3.20
C ILE A 20 -5.01 3.33 4.04
N GLY A 21 -3.88 4.02 4.21
CA GLY A 21 -2.76 3.51 5.00
C GLY A 21 -3.12 3.27 6.47
N GLN A 22 -3.89 4.18 7.09
CA GLN A 22 -4.40 3.99 8.44
C GLN A 22 -5.37 2.79 8.50
N GLY A 23 -6.33 2.72 7.55
CA GLY A 23 -7.28 1.60 7.50
C GLY A 23 -6.58 0.24 7.38
N ILE A 24 -5.56 0.14 6.52
CA ILE A 24 -4.76 -1.07 6.37
C ILE A 24 -3.98 -1.40 7.65
N ALA A 25 -3.30 -0.42 8.25
CA ALA A 25 -2.52 -0.63 9.48
C ALA A 25 -3.39 -1.16 10.63
N VAL A 26 -4.58 -0.58 10.80
CA VAL A 26 -5.54 -1.02 11.83
C VAL A 26 -6.05 -2.43 11.53
N ALA A 27 -6.40 -2.74 10.28
CA ALA A 27 -6.89 -4.08 9.91
C ALA A 27 -5.83 -5.16 10.11
N LEU A 28 -4.56 -4.90 9.75
CA LEU A 28 -3.45 -5.82 9.99
C LEU A 28 -3.21 -6.03 11.50
N ALA A 29 -3.34 -4.97 12.30
CA ALA A 29 -3.25 -5.07 13.76
C ALA A 29 -4.42 -5.88 14.37
N GLN A 30 -5.64 -5.70 13.87
CA GLN A 30 -6.80 -6.52 14.25
C GLN A 30 -6.59 -8.01 13.96
N ALA A 31 -5.89 -8.31 12.86
CA ALA A 31 -5.51 -9.66 12.50
C ALA A 31 -4.31 -10.21 13.30
N GLY A 32 -3.70 -9.41 14.20
CA GLY A 32 -2.65 -9.83 15.13
C GLY A 32 -1.23 -9.35 14.81
N ALA A 33 -1.01 -8.56 13.76
CA ALA A 33 0.31 -8.04 13.43
C ALA A 33 0.75 -6.89 14.33
N ASP A 34 2.05 -6.80 14.62
CA ASP A 34 2.68 -5.57 15.10
C ASP A 34 2.98 -4.66 13.92
N ILE A 35 2.88 -3.34 14.09
CA ILE A 35 2.89 -2.37 13.00
C ILE A 35 4.12 -1.45 13.07
N ALA A 36 4.79 -1.25 11.95
CA ALA A 36 5.69 -0.12 11.73
C ALA A 36 4.99 0.88 10.78
N ALA A 37 4.65 2.04 11.30
CA ALA A 37 4.02 3.12 10.55
C ALA A 37 5.08 4.09 10.03
N VAL A 38 5.33 4.07 8.71
CA VAL A 38 6.40 4.82 8.06
C VAL A 38 5.85 6.04 7.32
N GLY A 39 6.43 7.22 7.51
CA GLY A 39 6.06 8.42 6.76
C GLY A 39 6.69 9.69 7.29
N ARG A 40 6.51 10.81 6.57
CA ARG A 40 7.00 12.13 6.96
C ARG A 40 6.26 12.71 8.16
N THR A 41 4.95 12.50 8.18
CA THR A 41 4.07 12.93 9.28
C THR A 41 3.87 11.78 10.23
N PRO A 42 4.14 11.94 11.53
CA PRO A 42 3.90 10.90 12.53
C PRO A 42 2.45 10.40 12.52
N ALA A 43 2.29 9.10 12.63
CA ALA A 43 0.99 8.42 12.56
C ALA A 43 0.42 8.17 13.98
N GLU A 44 0.36 9.21 14.82
CA GLU A 44 0.01 9.09 16.24
C GLU A 44 -1.39 8.51 16.47
N GLU A 45 -2.38 8.95 15.69
CA GLU A 45 -3.74 8.42 15.78
C GLU A 45 -3.78 6.93 15.41
N THR A 46 -3.05 6.54 14.37
CA THR A 46 -2.93 5.14 13.97
C THR A 46 -2.24 4.32 15.06
N ALA A 47 -1.16 4.85 15.63
CA ALA A 47 -0.45 4.19 16.71
C ALA A 47 -1.35 3.99 17.96
N ALA A 48 -2.17 4.99 18.30
CA ALA A 48 -3.13 4.85 19.40
C ALA A 48 -4.16 3.74 19.11
N LYS A 49 -4.71 3.68 17.89
CA LYS A 49 -5.65 2.62 17.49
C LYS A 49 -5.00 1.23 17.54
N VAL A 50 -3.78 1.08 17.04
CA VAL A 50 -3.03 -0.18 17.03
C VAL A 50 -2.72 -0.64 18.46
N ARG A 51 -2.26 0.27 19.32
CA ARG A 51 -1.95 -0.03 20.72
C ARG A 51 -3.20 -0.40 21.53
N ALA A 52 -4.34 0.21 21.22
CA ALA A 52 -5.63 -0.16 21.83
C ALA A 52 -6.06 -1.61 21.50
N LEU A 53 -5.57 -2.17 20.41
CA LEU A 53 -5.75 -3.58 20.03
C LEU A 53 -4.72 -4.52 20.72
N GLY A 54 -3.87 -3.99 21.62
CA GLY A 54 -2.82 -4.76 22.27
C GLY A 54 -1.62 -5.09 21.40
N ARG A 55 -1.46 -4.39 20.27
CA ARG A 55 -0.34 -4.61 19.33
C ARG A 55 0.71 -3.50 19.47
N LYS A 56 1.97 -3.84 19.17
CA LYS A 56 3.04 -2.84 19.13
C LYS A 56 2.87 -1.94 17.90
N CYS A 57 3.20 -0.66 18.06
CA CYS A 57 3.27 0.28 16.94
C CYS A 57 4.53 1.13 17.06
N GLU A 58 5.44 0.96 16.12
CA GLU A 58 6.64 1.77 15.92
C GLU A 58 6.34 2.89 14.92
N LEU A 59 6.72 4.12 15.25
CA LEU A 59 6.61 5.27 14.36
C LEU A 59 7.99 5.55 13.74
N VAL A 60 8.09 5.44 12.42
CA VAL A 60 9.33 5.62 11.69
C VAL A 60 9.22 6.83 10.77
N GLY A 61 9.97 7.88 11.11
CA GLY A 61 10.03 9.11 10.31
C GLY A 61 10.90 8.91 9.06
N ALA A 62 10.32 9.04 7.87
CA ALA A 62 11.06 8.96 6.61
C ALA A 62 10.41 9.76 5.50
N ASP A 63 11.21 10.45 4.69
CA ASP A 63 10.77 11.03 3.43
C ASP A 63 11.05 10.05 2.29
N LEU A 64 9.99 9.45 1.76
CA LEU A 64 10.06 8.50 0.66
C LEU A 64 9.97 9.16 -0.73
N SER A 65 10.13 10.48 -0.82
CA SER A 65 10.36 11.15 -2.11
C SER A 65 11.78 10.90 -2.63
N THR A 66 12.65 10.37 -1.77
CA THR A 66 14.02 9.95 -2.11
C THR A 66 14.26 8.51 -1.63
N ILE A 67 15.36 7.90 -2.07
CA ILE A 67 15.72 6.52 -1.69
C ILE A 67 16.72 6.47 -0.53
N GLU A 68 17.30 7.60 -0.12
CA GLU A 68 18.33 7.68 0.92
C GLU A 68 17.89 7.03 2.24
N PRO A 69 16.65 7.21 2.75
CA PRO A 69 16.28 6.67 4.05
C PRO A 69 15.94 5.16 4.00
N VAL A 70 15.80 4.55 2.83
CA VAL A 70 15.23 3.19 2.68
C VAL A 70 15.96 2.15 3.53
N GLN A 71 17.28 2.14 3.49
CA GLN A 71 18.06 1.14 4.22
C GLN A 71 17.92 1.33 5.74
N ALA A 72 18.04 2.57 6.21
CA ALA A 72 17.90 2.92 7.63
C ALA A 72 16.50 2.61 8.18
N VAL A 73 15.45 2.85 7.38
CA VAL A 73 14.06 2.51 7.72
C VAL A 73 13.92 1.01 7.97
N VAL A 74 14.42 0.17 7.07
CA VAL A 74 14.32 -1.30 7.21
C VAL A 74 15.11 -1.78 8.43
N GLU A 75 16.33 -1.27 8.65
CA GLU A 75 17.16 -1.62 9.80
C GLU A 75 16.52 -1.20 11.13
N GLN A 76 15.96 0.01 11.22
CA GLN A 76 15.24 0.47 12.41
C GLN A 76 14.05 -0.45 12.74
N ILE A 77 13.23 -0.82 11.74
CA ILE A 77 12.07 -1.68 11.94
C ILE A 77 12.49 -3.06 12.47
N ILE A 78 13.51 -3.66 11.85
CA ILE A 78 14.01 -4.97 12.26
C ILE A 78 14.55 -4.92 13.69
N SER A 79 15.28 -3.86 14.04
CA SER A 79 15.84 -3.67 15.38
C SER A 79 14.76 -3.46 16.45
N SER A 80 13.72 -2.66 16.15
CA SER A 80 12.69 -2.30 17.15
C SER A 80 11.60 -3.35 17.32
N LEU A 81 11.19 -4.04 16.23
CA LEU A 81 10.09 -5.00 16.24
C LEU A 81 10.51 -6.46 16.08
N GLY A 82 11.80 -6.72 15.78
CA GLY A 82 12.36 -8.07 15.67
C GLY A 82 12.19 -8.72 14.31
N GLY A 83 11.71 -8.03 13.29
CA GLY A 83 11.56 -8.57 11.95
C GLY A 83 10.80 -7.67 10.98
N LEU A 84 10.58 -8.18 9.77
CA LEU A 84 9.77 -7.56 8.73
C LEU A 84 9.17 -8.69 7.89
N ASP A 85 7.91 -9.02 8.14
CA ASP A 85 7.18 -10.11 7.46
C ASP A 85 6.30 -9.60 6.32
N VAL A 86 5.70 -8.40 6.50
CA VAL A 86 4.76 -7.79 5.55
C VAL A 86 5.21 -6.37 5.25
N LEU A 87 5.26 -6.01 3.97
CA LEU A 87 5.44 -4.62 3.52
C LEU A 87 4.22 -4.17 2.74
N VAL A 88 3.62 -3.06 3.15
CA VAL A 88 2.56 -2.37 2.40
C VAL A 88 3.09 -1.05 1.88
N ASN A 89 3.35 -0.97 0.59
CA ASN A 89 3.73 0.24 -0.12
C ASN A 89 2.47 1.06 -0.44
N ASN A 90 2.04 1.90 0.52
CA ASN A 90 0.85 2.73 0.37
C ASN A 90 1.18 4.22 0.19
N ALA A 91 2.30 4.72 0.70
CA ALA A 91 2.68 6.13 0.52
C ALA A 91 2.62 6.54 -0.95
N GLY A 92 2.03 7.70 -1.21
CA GLY A 92 1.92 8.20 -2.56
C GLY A 92 1.30 9.59 -2.61
N ILE A 93 1.60 10.29 -3.67
CA ILE A 93 1.10 11.64 -3.96
C ILE A 93 0.45 11.67 -5.34
N ILE A 94 -0.33 12.72 -5.57
CA ILE A 94 -0.94 12.99 -6.87
C ILE A 94 -0.71 14.47 -7.22
N ARG A 95 -0.39 14.74 -8.48
CA ARG A 95 -0.33 16.07 -9.08
C ARG A 95 -1.33 16.14 -10.23
N ARG A 96 -1.96 17.30 -10.40
CA ARG A 96 -3.06 17.46 -11.36
C ARG A 96 -2.84 18.70 -12.23
N ALA A 97 -2.57 18.49 -13.50
CA ALA A 97 -2.57 19.50 -14.56
C ALA A 97 -2.93 18.85 -15.88
N ASP A 98 -3.28 19.65 -16.89
CA ASP A 98 -3.48 19.14 -18.23
C ASP A 98 -2.15 18.59 -18.78
N ALA A 99 -2.22 17.49 -19.54
CA ALA A 99 -1.00 16.77 -19.93
C ALA A 99 -0.02 17.64 -20.76
N VAL A 100 -0.54 18.61 -21.49
CA VAL A 100 0.28 19.55 -22.31
C VAL A 100 1.01 20.60 -21.47
N ASP A 101 0.57 20.84 -20.23
CA ASP A 101 1.12 21.83 -19.30
C ASP A 101 1.78 21.17 -18.08
N PHE A 102 1.93 19.83 -18.09
CA PHE A 102 2.46 19.10 -16.94
C PHE A 102 3.97 19.31 -16.80
N THR A 103 4.42 19.74 -15.64
CA THR A 103 5.83 20.06 -15.41
C THR A 103 6.68 18.83 -15.11
N GLU A 104 7.99 18.92 -15.39
CA GLU A 104 8.99 17.91 -15.02
C GLU A 104 9.05 17.73 -13.50
N GLU A 105 9.03 18.83 -12.73
CA GLU A 105 9.02 18.78 -11.27
C GLU A 105 7.85 17.98 -10.70
N ASP A 106 6.63 18.20 -11.20
CA ASP A 106 5.44 17.44 -10.79
C ASP A 106 5.50 15.98 -11.24
N TRP A 107 6.13 15.73 -12.40
CA TRP A 107 6.35 14.37 -12.88
C TRP A 107 7.31 13.61 -11.96
N ASP A 108 8.49 14.17 -11.70
CA ASP A 108 9.53 13.54 -10.88
C ASP A 108 9.06 13.33 -9.43
N ALA A 109 8.40 14.33 -8.83
CA ALA A 109 7.87 14.21 -7.48
C ALA A 109 6.92 13.00 -7.33
N VAL A 110 6.06 12.76 -8.34
CA VAL A 110 5.12 11.63 -8.32
C VAL A 110 5.83 10.32 -8.62
N VAL A 111 6.71 10.26 -9.62
CA VAL A 111 7.41 9.03 -10.01
C VAL A 111 8.37 8.59 -8.93
N ASP A 112 9.13 9.50 -8.33
CA ASP A 112 10.06 9.20 -7.24
C ASP A 112 9.31 8.63 -6.02
N THR A 113 8.20 9.27 -5.61
CA THR A 113 7.42 8.82 -4.45
C THR A 113 6.62 7.54 -4.74
N ASN A 114 5.92 7.46 -5.87
CA ASN A 114 4.94 6.41 -6.10
C ASN A 114 5.48 5.14 -6.77
N LEU A 115 6.67 5.23 -7.40
CA LEU A 115 7.21 4.12 -8.19
C LEU A 115 8.64 3.78 -7.77
N LYS A 116 9.57 4.75 -7.77
CA LYS A 116 10.98 4.52 -7.46
C LYS A 116 11.14 4.06 -6.00
N SER A 117 10.53 4.77 -5.05
CA SER A 117 10.59 4.39 -3.63
C SER A 117 9.96 3.02 -3.39
N VAL A 118 8.86 2.70 -4.07
CA VAL A 118 8.19 1.39 -3.99
C VAL A 118 9.14 0.26 -4.39
N PHE A 119 9.88 0.45 -5.48
CA PHE A 119 10.85 -0.56 -5.91
C PHE A 119 11.97 -0.75 -4.90
N PHE A 120 12.65 0.31 -4.47
CA PHE A 120 13.82 0.20 -3.59
C PHE A 120 13.44 -0.26 -2.18
N LEU A 121 12.28 0.15 -1.65
CA LEU A 121 11.80 -0.34 -0.37
C LEU A 121 11.41 -1.82 -0.46
N SER A 122 10.76 -2.24 -1.55
CA SER A 122 10.48 -3.66 -1.82
C SER A 122 11.76 -4.47 -1.95
N GLN A 123 12.81 -3.92 -2.58
CA GLN A 123 14.10 -4.58 -2.72
C GLN A 123 14.77 -4.79 -1.35
N ALA A 124 14.80 -3.75 -0.50
CA ALA A 124 15.40 -3.85 0.84
C ALA A 124 14.63 -4.83 1.73
N ALA A 125 13.31 -4.75 1.78
CA ALA A 125 12.46 -5.68 2.50
C ALA A 125 12.58 -7.12 1.94
N GLY A 126 12.59 -7.27 0.62
CA GLY A 126 12.73 -8.56 -0.06
C GLY A 126 14.03 -9.27 0.27
N ARG A 127 15.15 -8.55 0.34
CA ARG A 127 16.44 -9.10 0.79
C ARG A 127 16.32 -9.70 2.21
N HIS A 128 15.72 -8.96 3.14
CA HIS A 128 15.50 -9.45 4.50
C HIS A 128 14.57 -10.68 4.53
N MET A 129 13.43 -10.61 3.85
CA MET A 129 12.46 -11.70 3.80
C MET A 129 13.05 -12.99 3.22
N ILE A 130 13.82 -12.89 2.14
CA ILE A 130 14.49 -14.03 1.49
C ILE A 130 15.55 -14.63 2.42
N ALA A 131 16.40 -13.79 3.03
CA ALA A 131 17.46 -14.25 3.93
C ALA A 131 16.90 -14.96 5.19
N ASN A 132 15.76 -14.51 5.72
CA ASN A 132 15.15 -15.09 6.91
C ASN A 132 14.18 -16.25 6.64
N ARG A 133 13.95 -16.60 5.38
CA ARG A 133 13.01 -17.65 4.98
C ARG A 133 13.31 -19.01 5.64
N GLU A 134 14.58 -19.42 5.63
CA GLU A 134 15.00 -20.70 6.21
C GLU A 134 14.83 -20.72 7.73
N ALA A 135 15.24 -19.64 8.41
CA ALA A 135 15.17 -19.53 9.86
C ALA A 135 13.73 -19.48 10.40
N THR A 136 12.84 -18.80 9.69
CA THR A 136 11.46 -18.58 10.16
C THR A 136 10.43 -19.57 9.62
N GLY A 137 10.75 -20.24 8.50
CA GLY A 137 9.78 -21.04 7.74
C GLY A 137 8.63 -20.23 7.12
N ARG A 138 8.60 -18.90 7.33
CA ARG A 138 7.51 -18.00 6.95
C ARG A 138 7.73 -17.39 5.58
N ARG A 139 6.67 -17.20 4.81
CA ARG A 139 6.72 -16.42 3.56
C ARG A 139 6.67 -14.94 3.87
N GLY A 140 7.49 -14.16 3.17
CA GLY A 140 7.37 -12.71 3.14
C GLY A 140 6.20 -12.27 2.27
N LYS A 141 5.60 -11.11 2.55
CA LYS A 141 4.45 -10.56 1.82
C LYS A 141 4.71 -9.10 1.48
N ILE A 142 4.62 -8.77 0.19
CA ILE A 142 4.69 -7.39 -0.28
C ILE A 142 3.37 -7.06 -0.97
N ILE A 143 2.74 -5.98 -0.52
CA ILE A 143 1.45 -5.49 -1.00
C ILE A 143 1.64 -4.06 -1.49
N ASN A 144 1.52 -3.86 -2.78
CA ASN A 144 1.63 -2.53 -3.38
C ASN A 144 0.24 -1.90 -3.53
N ILE A 145 0.07 -0.64 -3.19
CA ILE A 145 -1.17 0.08 -3.48
C ILE A 145 -1.08 0.66 -4.90
N ALA A 146 -1.71 -0.03 -5.82
CA ALA A 146 -1.93 0.35 -7.20
C ALA A 146 -3.10 1.35 -7.32
N SER A 147 -3.86 1.32 -8.38
CA SER A 147 -5.04 2.16 -8.63
C SER A 147 -5.91 1.53 -9.73
N MET A 148 -7.16 1.95 -9.85
CA MET A 148 -7.94 1.75 -11.08
C MET A 148 -7.19 2.25 -12.32
N LEU A 149 -6.35 3.29 -12.17
CA LEU A 149 -5.51 3.83 -13.26
C LEU A 149 -4.35 2.90 -13.66
N SER A 150 -4.19 1.76 -13.01
CA SER A 150 -3.34 0.66 -13.49
C SER A 150 -4.01 -0.16 -14.60
N PHE A 151 -5.34 0.00 -14.79
CA PHE A 151 -6.15 -0.74 -15.77
C PHE A 151 -6.79 0.16 -16.82
N GLN A 152 -7.02 1.43 -16.48
CA GLN A 152 -7.69 2.40 -17.34
C GLN A 152 -6.96 3.73 -17.36
N GLY A 153 -7.27 4.61 -18.33
CA GLY A 153 -6.77 5.98 -18.36
C GLY A 153 -7.42 6.87 -17.31
N GLY A 154 -6.76 7.97 -17.02
CA GLY A 154 -7.27 9.07 -16.22
C GLY A 154 -7.04 10.40 -16.95
N ILE A 155 -7.69 11.47 -16.52
CA ILE A 155 -7.50 12.82 -17.04
C ILE A 155 -6.80 13.70 -16.00
N ARG A 156 -5.86 14.56 -16.46
CA ARG A 156 -5.12 15.54 -15.65
C ARG A 156 -4.21 14.90 -14.58
N VAL A 157 -3.81 13.65 -14.76
CA VAL A 157 -2.96 12.91 -13.80
C VAL A 157 -1.93 12.02 -14.52
N PRO A 158 -1.10 12.58 -15.44
CA PRO A 158 -0.22 11.78 -16.28
C PRO A 158 0.81 10.97 -15.48
N SER A 159 1.59 11.60 -14.61
CA SER A 159 2.61 10.91 -13.80
C SER A 159 2.00 9.91 -12.79
N TYR A 160 0.83 10.21 -12.24
CA TYR A 160 0.14 9.28 -11.35
C TYR A 160 -0.31 8.03 -12.12
N THR A 161 -0.91 8.19 -13.30
CA THR A 161 -1.30 7.06 -14.17
C THR A 161 -0.08 6.21 -14.54
N ALA A 162 1.00 6.85 -15.00
CA ALA A 162 2.25 6.17 -15.34
C ALA A 162 2.83 5.40 -14.13
N SER A 163 2.90 6.04 -12.95
CA SER A 163 3.44 5.41 -11.75
C SER A 163 2.60 4.21 -11.29
N LYS A 164 1.27 4.31 -11.31
CA LYS A 164 0.39 3.21 -10.87
C LYS A 164 0.34 2.05 -11.87
N SER A 165 0.49 2.32 -13.16
CA SER A 165 0.71 1.30 -14.19
C SER A 165 2.08 0.62 -14.01
N GLY A 166 3.12 1.40 -13.72
CA GLY A 166 4.46 0.89 -13.37
C GLY A 166 4.45 -0.01 -12.13
N VAL A 167 3.74 0.37 -11.08
CA VAL A 167 3.57 -0.44 -9.86
C VAL A 167 2.92 -1.79 -10.17
N ALA A 168 1.91 -1.83 -11.05
CA ALA A 168 1.30 -3.10 -11.48
C ALA A 168 2.30 -3.98 -12.25
N GLY A 169 3.14 -3.39 -13.11
CA GLY A 169 4.22 -4.08 -13.81
C GLY A 169 5.28 -4.63 -12.86
N LEU A 170 5.77 -3.80 -11.92
CA LEU A 170 6.74 -4.20 -10.89
C LEU A 170 6.20 -5.31 -10.00
N THR A 171 4.92 -5.29 -9.64
CA THR A 171 4.27 -6.34 -8.86
C THR A 171 4.40 -7.70 -9.54
N LYS A 172 4.17 -7.77 -10.85
CA LYS A 172 4.30 -9.00 -11.63
C LYS A 172 5.77 -9.45 -11.76
N LEU A 173 6.69 -8.52 -12.04
CA LEU A 173 8.12 -8.80 -12.13
C LEU A 173 8.62 -9.44 -10.82
N LEU A 174 8.43 -8.74 -9.70
CA LEU A 174 8.94 -9.18 -8.40
C LEU A 174 8.29 -10.50 -7.95
N ALA A 175 7.01 -10.71 -8.26
CA ALA A 175 6.35 -11.98 -8.02
C ALA A 175 7.02 -13.14 -8.77
N CYS A 176 7.33 -12.97 -10.07
CA CYS A 176 8.01 -13.97 -10.87
C CYS A 176 9.41 -14.30 -10.32
N GLU A 177 10.17 -13.29 -9.92
CA GLU A 177 11.54 -13.50 -9.44
C GLU A 177 11.62 -14.07 -8.01
N TRP A 178 10.64 -13.78 -7.15
CA TRP A 178 10.75 -14.04 -5.72
C TRP A 178 9.80 -15.12 -5.19
N ALA A 179 8.84 -15.60 -5.99
CA ALA A 179 7.91 -16.64 -5.57
C ALA A 179 8.61 -17.91 -5.05
N ALA A 180 9.58 -18.42 -5.81
CA ALA A 180 10.36 -19.60 -5.42
C ALA A 180 11.27 -19.33 -4.22
N LYS A 181 11.63 -18.07 -3.97
CA LYS A 181 12.42 -17.62 -2.82
C LYS A 181 11.57 -17.38 -1.57
N GLY A 182 10.27 -17.64 -1.64
CA GLY A 182 9.34 -17.55 -0.51
C GLY A 182 8.80 -16.15 -0.23
N VAL A 183 8.75 -15.25 -1.21
CA VAL A 183 8.10 -13.95 -1.09
C VAL A 183 6.91 -13.87 -2.04
N ASN A 184 5.74 -13.51 -1.51
CA ASN A 184 4.57 -13.17 -2.31
C ASN A 184 4.55 -11.67 -2.58
N VAL A 185 4.37 -11.28 -3.84
CA VAL A 185 4.23 -9.87 -4.23
C VAL A 185 2.92 -9.69 -4.98
N ASN A 186 2.01 -8.89 -4.41
CA ASN A 186 0.71 -8.59 -4.97
C ASN A 186 0.39 -7.11 -4.85
N ALA A 187 -0.68 -6.67 -5.47
CA ALA A 187 -1.16 -5.29 -5.34
C ALA A 187 -2.65 -5.24 -5.04
N ILE A 188 -3.09 -4.13 -4.43
CA ILE A 188 -4.49 -3.75 -4.31
C ILE A 188 -4.69 -2.51 -5.18
N ALA A 189 -5.75 -2.49 -5.98
CA ALA A 189 -6.18 -1.33 -6.74
C ALA A 189 -7.47 -0.77 -6.12
N PRO A 190 -7.38 0.24 -5.25
CA PRO A 190 -8.56 0.88 -4.67
C PRO A 190 -9.38 1.60 -5.73
N GLY A 191 -10.71 1.59 -5.54
CA GLY A 191 -11.64 2.44 -6.23
C GLY A 191 -11.66 3.87 -5.67
N TYR A 192 -12.81 4.50 -5.72
CA TYR A 192 -13.04 5.81 -5.10
C TYR A 192 -13.28 5.64 -3.60
N ILE A 193 -12.24 5.88 -2.81
CA ILE A 193 -12.26 5.78 -1.35
C ILE A 193 -12.33 7.18 -0.73
N ALA A 194 -13.20 7.34 0.27
CA ALA A 194 -13.36 8.59 1.01
C ALA A 194 -12.12 8.87 1.88
N THR A 195 -11.27 9.78 1.40
CA THR A 195 -10.02 10.18 2.05
C THR A 195 -9.75 11.66 1.81
N ASN A 196 -8.75 12.22 2.47
CA ASN A 196 -8.32 13.60 2.22
C ASN A 196 -7.95 13.85 0.74
N ASN A 197 -7.38 12.85 0.05
CA ASN A 197 -7.01 12.96 -1.37
C ASN A 197 -8.22 13.08 -2.31
N THR A 198 -9.40 12.66 -1.87
CA THR A 198 -10.65 12.68 -2.65
C THR A 198 -11.66 13.70 -2.12
N ALA A 199 -11.36 14.41 -1.05
CA ALA A 199 -12.29 15.39 -0.42
C ALA A 199 -12.79 16.44 -1.41
N ALA A 200 -11.92 16.97 -2.27
CA ALA A 200 -12.31 17.95 -3.29
C ALA A 200 -13.29 17.37 -4.32
N LEU A 201 -13.17 16.08 -4.66
CA LEU A 201 -14.10 15.41 -5.58
C LEU A 201 -15.46 15.13 -4.92
N GLN A 202 -15.45 14.86 -3.61
CA GLN A 202 -16.69 14.66 -2.83
C GLN A 202 -17.43 15.98 -2.60
N ALA A 203 -16.71 17.09 -2.45
CA ALA A 203 -17.28 18.43 -2.27
C ALA A 203 -17.84 19.03 -3.57
N ASP A 204 -17.40 18.59 -4.73
CA ASP A 204 -17.95 18.98 -6.04
C ASP A 204 -19.19 18.13 -6.34
N GLU A 205 -20.39 18.73 -6.18
CA GLU A 205 -21.68 18.03 -6.34
C GLU A 205 -21.81 17.33 -7.70
N THR A 206 -21.32 17.95 -8.78
CA THR A 206 -21.41 17.40 -10.13
C THR A 206 -20.49 16.18 -10.28
N ARG A 207 -19.24 16.30 -9.83
CA ARG A 207 -18.28 15.20 -9.88
C ARG A 207 -18.65 14.08 -8.95
N ASN A 208 -19.08 14.40 -7.74
CA ASN A 208 -19.56 13.41 -6.77
C ASN A 208 -20.71 12.57 -7.36
N ARG A 209 -21.73 13.22 -7.91
CA ARG A 209 -22.84 12.52 -8.57
C ARG A 209 -22.37 11.62 -9.72
N GLN A 210 -21.54 12.14 -10.64
CA GLN A 210 -21.02 11.35 -11.76
C GLN A 210 -20.23 10.12 -11.30
N ILE A 211 -19.46 10.24 -10.22
CA ILE A 211 -18.70 9.14 -9.65
C ILE A 211 -19.66 8.13 -9.03
N MET A 212 -20.60 8.59 -8.20
CA MET A 212 -21.57 7.72 -7.52
C MET A 212 -22.45 6.94 -8.49
N GLU A 213 -22.93 7.56 -9.56
CA GLU A 213 -23.76 6.91 -10.59
C GLU A 213 -22.99 5.78 -11.33
N ARG A 214 -21.65 5.85 -11.33
CA ARG A 214 -20.82 4.85 -11.99
C ARG A 214 -20.36 3.72 -11.06
N ILE A 215 -20.37 3.91 -9.75
CA ILE A 215 -20.01 2.86 -8.78
C ILE A 215 -21.21 1.92 -8.61
N PRO A 216 -21.15 0.62 -9.01
CA PRO A 216 -22.26 -0.31 -8.83
C PRO A 216 -22.70 -0.48 -7.38
N GLU A 217 -21.76 -0.42 -6.41
CA GLU A 217 -22.03 -0.48 -4.97
C GLU A 217 -22.83 0.73 -4.45
N GLY A 218 -22.92 1.83 -5.23
CA GLY A 218 -23.72 3.01 -4.91
C GLY A 218 -23.17 3.88 -3.77
N ARG A 219 -21.92 3.69 -3.37
CA ARG A 219 -21.25 4.49 -2.33
C ARG A 219 -19.77 4.68 -2.61
N TRP A 220 -19.18 5.70 -2.01
CA TRP A 220 -17.74 5.76 -1.84
C TRP A 220 -17.29 4.61 -0.94
N GLY A 221 -16.12 4.04 -1.24
CA GLY A 221 -15.48 3.11 -0.33
C GLY A 221 -14.95 3.82 0.92
N ASP A 222 -14.82 3.08 2.00
CA ASP A 222 -14.15 3.51 3.23
C ASP A 222 -12.72 2.92 3.26
N PRO A 223 -11.73 3.57 3.91
CA PRO A 223 -10.43 2.96 4.15
C PRO A 223 -10.47 1.54 4.73
N ALA A 224 -11.46 1.21 5.55
CA ALA A 224 -11.66 -0.12 6.10
C ALA A 224 -12.02 -1.17 5.04
N ASP A 225 -12.67 -0.79 3.94
CA ASP A 225 -12.98 -1.71 2.82
C ASP A 225 -11.69 -2.28 2.18
N ILE A 226 -10.59 -1.53 2.26
CA ILE A 226 -9.28 -1.97 1.75
C ILE A 226 -8.57 -2.89 2.75
N GLY A 227 -8.87 -2.75 4.04
CA GLY A 227 -8.22 -3.48 5.12
C GLY A 227 -8.37 -5.00 4.98
N GLY A 228 -9.57 -5.50 4.65
CA GLY A 228 -9.82 -6.93 4.47
C GLY A 228 -9.00 -7.57 3.35
N ALA A 229 -8.85 -6.87 2.22
CA ALA A 229 -7.99 -7.30 1.11
C ALA A 229 -6.50 -7.32 1.52
N ALA A 230 -6.06 -6.34 2.30
CA ALA A 230 -4.69 -6.30 2.82
C ALA A 230 -4.42 -7.47 3.78
N VAL A 231 -5.35 -7.78 4.70
CA VAL A 231 -5.24 -8.95 5.59
C VAL A 231 -5.18 -10.24 4.79
N PHE A 232 -6.05 -10.42 3.78
CA PHE A 232 -6.01 -11.59 2.89
C PHE A 232 -4.64 -11.76 2.26
N LEU A 233 -4.13 -10.73 1.58
CA LEU A 233 -2.85 -10.80 0.87
C LEU A 233 -1.63 -10.93 1.80
N ALA A 234 -1.73 -10.44 3.05
CA ALA A 234 -0.70 -10.58 4.08
C ALA A 234 -0.66 -11.97 4.72
N SER A 235 -1.75 -12.71 4.68
CA SER A 235 -1.96 -13.96 5.39
C SER A 235 -1.54 -15.20 4.61
N SER A 236 -1.60 -16.37 5.26
CA SER A 236 -1.36 -17.67 4.61
C SER A 236 -2.47 -18.06 3.65
N ALA A 237 -3.67 -17.46 3.75
CA ALA A 237 -4.76 -17.65 2.79
C ALA A 237 -4.38 -17.26 1.35
N ALA A 238 -3.38 -16.38 1.19
CA ALA A 238 -2.87 -15.92 -0.10
C ALA A 238 -1.50 -16.52 -0.48
N ASP A 239 -1.07 -17.64 0.10
CA ASP A 239 0.26 -18.21 -0.18
C ASP A 239 0.47 -18.61 -1.64
N TYR A 240 -0.61 -18.93 -2.36
CA TYR A 240 -0.56 -19.26 -3.80
C TYR A 240 -0.96 -18.10 -4.72
N VAL A 241 -1.25 -16.90 -4.16
CA VAL A 241 -1.55 -15.69 -4.92
C VAL A 241 -0.25 -14.94 -5.21
N GLN A 242 0.05 -14.74 -6.50
CA GLN A 242 1.30 -14.14 -6.96
C GLN A 242 1.06 -13.19 -8.14
N GLY A 243 1.64 -12.00 -8.10
CA GLY A 243 1.61 -11.03 -9.19
C GLY A 243 0.22 -10.46 -9.49
N HIS A 244 -0.75 -10.68 -8.61
CA HIS A 244 -2.12 -10.25 -8.81
C HIS A 244 -2.31 -8.77 -8.43
N VAL A 245 -3.14 -8.06 -9.19
CA VAL A 245 -3.63 -6.71 -8.86
C VAL A 245 -5.12 -6.84 -8.54
N LEU A 246 -5.44 -6.91 -7.25
CA LEU A 246 -6.79 -7.10 -6.75
C LEU A 246 -7.55 -5.76 -6.74
N ALA A 247 -8.57 -5.63 -7.58
CA ALA A 247 -9.46 -4.48 -7.54
C ALA A 247 -10.39 -4.55 -6.30
N VAL A 248 -10.44 -3.44 -5.55
CA VAL A 248 -11.36 -3.23 -4.42
C VAL A 248 -12.01 -1.86 -4.65
N ASP A 249 -13.03 -1.84 -5.52
CA ASP A 249 -13.50 -0.64 -6.20
C ASP A 249 -15.03 -0.48 -6.27
N GLY A 250 -15.77 -1.31 -5.53
CA GLY A 250 -17.23 -1.31 -5.55
C GLY A 250 -17.84 -1.67 -6.92
N GLY A 251 -17.07 -2.37 -7.77
CA GLY A 251 -17.49 -2.80 -9.10
C GLY A 251 -17.21 -1.79 -10.22
N TRP A 252 -16.45 -0.74 -9.96
CA TRP A 252 -16.12 0.29 -10.96
C TRP A 252 -15.51 -0.27 -12.24
N LEU A 253 -14.57 -1.22 -12.13
CA LEU A 253 -13.88 -1.84 -13.28
C LEU A 253 -14.66 -3.00 -13.92
N ALA A 254 -15.75 -3.44 -13.31
CA ALA A 254 -16.60 -4.50 -13.85
C ALA A 254 -17.61 -4.00 -14.90
N ARG A 255 -17.68 -2.67 -15.11
CA ARG A 255 -18.70 -2.03 -15.96
C ARG A 255 -18.08 -1.01 -16.93
#